data_4d04fcc613ee9612138fc810a390fa28
#
_entry.id   4d04fcc613ee9612138fc810a390fa28
#
_cell.length_a   1.000
_cell.length_b   1.000
_cell.length_c   1.000
_cell.angle_alpha   90.00
_cell.angle_beta   90.00
_cell.angle_gamma   90.00
#
_symmetry.space_group_name_H-M   'P 1'
#
loop_
_entity.id
_entity.type
_entity.pdbx_description
1 polymer ?
#
loop_
_entity_poly.entity_id
_entity_poly.type
_entity_poly.pdbx_seq_one_letter_code
_entity_poly.pdbx_strand_id
1 'polypeptide(L)'
;MDRGKDDTGGKVLKQIADLHIHSRYSMATSKDGTPEMLDLWARKKGITLLGTGDMTHPIWRQELKAKLIPAEQGLFRLKEEYILPEAARYPGKAPSFVLSGEISSIYKKGGKTRKVHSLILLPGFNEADAFAARLEKIGNIHSDGRPILGLPCHDLLEIMLEVSEEGIYIPAHIWTPHFSLFGAKSGFDTIEECFEELTPYIHALETGLSSDPSMNWQISALDGYQLVSHSDAHSPSKLGREADLLDIELSYQGLWDAVQNGKGLEGTIEFFPEEGKYHFDGHRKCGVCLSPKEAEMYNGICPVCGKKLTMGVDHRILQLSDRDESSVAMPESGRPYESLMPLPEVISACVGFSTASKKVQGQYEALLERLGAEFTILREVPPEDIRKAGGEVLAEGIRRLRAGEVVRKPGSDGEYGKIELF
;
A
#
# COMPACT_ATOMS: atom_id res chain seq x y z
N MET A 1 4.65 -40.21 38.85
CA MET A 1 5.41 -38.94 38.76
C MET A 1 5.26 -38.46 37.34
N ASP A 2 4.24 -37.70 37.17
CA ASP A 2 3.80 -37.17 35.87
C ASP A 2 4.48 -35.79 35.70
N ARG A 3 5.34 -35.66 34.71
CA ARG A 3 5.99 -34.37 34.39
C ARG A 3 5.13 -33.70 33.31
N GLY A 4 4.32 -32.76 33.76
CA GLY A 4 3.57 -31.89 32.87
C GLY A 4 4.48 -31.27 31.80
N LYS A 5 4.08 -31.42 30.54
CA LYS A 5 4.59 -30.64 29.44
C LYS A 5 3.96 -29.25 29.53
N ASP A 6 4.77 -28.24 29.81
CA ASP A 6 4.43 -26.84 29.58
C ASP A 6 4.32 -26.64 28.08
N ASP A 7 3.08 -26.63 27.61
CA ASP A 7 2.73 -26.22 26.25
C ASP A 7 2.52 -24.69 26.23
N THR A 8 3.62 -23.94 26.38
CA THR A 8 3.65 -22.53 26.05
C THR A 8 3.87 -22.38 24.55
N GLY A 9 2.86 -22.78 23.77
CA GLY A 9 2.73 -22.40 22.39
C GLY A 9 2.66 -20.87 22.33
N GLY A 10 3.81 -20.22 22.09
CA GLY A 10 3.89 -18.78 21.89
C GLY A 10 2.91 -18.40 20.79
N LYS A 11 1.88 -17.64 21.16
CA LYS A 11 0.92 -17.07 20.21
C LYS A 11 1.72 -16.13 19.31
N VAL A 12 2.07 -16.58 18.11
CA VAL A 12 2.75 -15.75 17.12
C VAL A 12 1.86 -14.53 16.91
N LEU A 13 2.41 -13.36 17.17
CA LEU A 13 1.63 -12.12 17.11
C LEU A 13 1.55 -11.70 15.65
N LYS A 14 0.37 -11.79 15.08
CA LYS A 14 0.11 -11.27 13.73
C LYS A 14 0.49 -9.80 13.66
N GLN A 15 1.26 -9.44 12.63
CA GLN A 15 1.69 -8.08 12.37
C GLN A 15 0.85 -7.49 11.24
N ILE A 16 0.59 -6.20 11.30
CA ILE A 16 0.03 -5.44 10.18
C ILE A 16 1.12 -4.48 9.73
N ALA A 17 1.50 -4.58 8.44
CA ALA A 17 2.61 -3.82 7.87
C ALA A 17 2.13 -2.87 6.78
N ASP A 18 2.58 -1.61 6.84
CA ASP A 18 2.42 -0.61 5.79
C ASP A 18 3.81 -0.05 5.45
N LEU A 19 4.38 -0.50 4.35
CA LEU A 19 5.80 -0.31 4.04
C LEU A 19 6.07 0.83 3.06
N HIS A 20 5.03 1.28 2.34
CA HIS A 20 5.10 2.32 1.32
C HIS A 20 4.36 3.57 1.79
N ILE A 21 5.11 4.52 2.30
CA ILE A 21 4.61 5.80 2.78
C ILE A 21 5.56 6.93 2.39
N HIS A 22 5.13 8.18 2.58
CA HIS A 22 5.94 9.36 2.34
C HIS A 22 6.07 10.24 3.57
N SER A 23 7.26 10.86 3.71
CA SER A 23 7.53 11.86 4.72
C SER A 23 7.09 13.26 4.28
N ARG A 24 7.23 14.22 5.18
CA ARG A 24 7.00 15.65 4.88
C ARG A 24 7.95 16.24 3.82
N TYR A 25 8.97 15.51 3.39
CA TYR A 25 9.94 15.94 2.38
C TYR A 25 9.55 15.54 0.96
N SER A 26 8.55 14.67 0.80
CA SER A 26 8.01 14.34 -0.51
C SER A 26 7.02 15.37 -1.00
N MET A 27 6.95 15.50 -2.34
CA MET A 27 6.02 16.44 -2.99
C MET A 27 4.56 16.04 -2.70
N ALA A 28 3.71 17.03 -2.52
CA ALA A 28 2.27 16.87 -2.26
C ALA A 28 1.92 16.14 -0.94
N THR A 29 2.85 16.05 0.01
CA THR A 29 2.64 15.43 1.32
C THR A 29 2.26 16.44 2.40
N SER A 30 1.70 15.93 3.51
CA SER A 30 1.44 16.70 4.71
C SER A 30 2.75 17.07 5.43
N LYS A 31 2.79 18.30 5.97
CA LYS A 31 3.89 18.72 6.86
C LYS A 31 3.95 17.90 8.16
N ASP A 32 2.87 17.21 8.50
CA ASP A 32 2.77 16.32 9.66
C ASP A 32 3.42 14.95 9.43
N GLY A 33 3.97 14.67 8.24
CA GLY A 33 4.73 13.45 7.96
C GLY A 33 6.07 13.39 8.72
N THR A 34 6.01 13.38 10.05
CA THR A 34 7.14 13.33 10.98
C THR A 34 7.19 11.99 11.70
N PRO A 35 8.34 11.52 12.21
CA PRO A 35 8.43 10.23 12.90
C PRO A 35 7.46 10.12 14.07
N GLU A 36 7.25 11.21 14.82
CA GLU A 36 6.32 11.27 15.95
C GLU A 36 4.86 11.07 15.54
N MET A 37 4.45 11.73 14.45
CA MET A 37 3.08 11.61 13.94
C MET A 37 2.86 10.25 13.24
N LEU A 38 3.89 9.70 12.62
CA LEU A 38 3.84 8.36 12.03
C LEU A 38 3.67 7.31 13.14
N ASP A 39 4.41 7.40 14.25
CA ASP A 39 4.24 6.53 15.43
C ASP A 39 2.82 6.64 16.00
N LEU A 40 2.31 7.86 16.21
CA LEU A 40 0.98 8.09 16.76
C LEU A 40 -0.12 7.48 15.87
N TRP A 41 -0.05 7.72 14.56
CA TRP A 41 -1.06 7.23 13.65
C TRP A 41 -0.97 5.71 13.42
N ALA A 42 0.23 5.14 13.44
CA ALA A 42 0.39 3.68 13.40
C ALA A 42 -0.31 3.01 14.60
N ARG A 43 -0.18 3.58 15.81
CA ARG A 43 -0.93 3.11 17.01
C ARG A 43 -2.44 3.24 16.84
N LYS A 44 -2.93 4.38 16.34
CA LYS A 44 -4.36 4.58 16.04
C LYS A 44 -4.90 3.56 15.06
N LYS A 45 -4.13 3.26 14.04
CA LYS A 45 -4.49 2.29 12.98
C LYS A 45 -4.33 0.83 13.42
N GLY A 46 -3.41 0.54 14.32
CA GLY A 46 -3.04 -0.83 14.71
C GLY A 46 -1.94 -1.41 13.82
N ILE A 47 -1.15 -0.56 13.15
CA ILE A 47 0.01 -0.94 12.36
C ILE A 47 1.18 -1.21 13.31
N THR A 48 1.81 -2.36 13.15
CA THR A 48 2.90 -2.81 14.02
C THR A 48 4.27 -2.78 13.33
N LEU A 49 4.30 -2.74 11.99
CA LEU A 49 5.49 -2.58 11.18
C LEU A 49 5.24 -1.49 10.13
N LEU A 50 6.05 -0.44 10.14
CA LEU A 50 5.86 0.73 9.30
C LEU A 50 7.13 1.05 8.52
N GLY A 51 7.01 1.28 7.23
CA GLY A 51 8.07 1.87 6.42
C GLY A 51 8.37 3.29 6.89
N THR A 52 9.64 3.72 6.81
CA THR A 52 9.99 5.12 7.11
C THR A 52 9.60 6.08 5.99
N GLY A 53 9.48 5.54 4.76
CA GLY A 53 9.44 6.36 3.56
C GLY A 53 10.72 7.16 3.35
N ASP A 54 10.96 7.61 2.15
CA ASP A 54 11.90 8.66 1.76
C ASP A 54 13.34 8.51 2.32
N MET A 55 13.80 7.29 2.63
CA MET A 55 15.10 7.05 3.28
C MET A 55 16.29 7.62 2.50
N THR A 56 16.15 7.88 1.21
CA THR A 56 17.22 8.45 0.39
C THR A 56 17.37 9.95 0.57
N HIS A 57 16.34 10.65 1.06
CA HIS A 57 16.40 12.10 1.28
C HIS A 57 17.34 12.44 2.46
N PRO A 58 18.41 13.25 2.27
CA PRO A 58 19.46 13.39 3.26
C PRO A 58 18.99 13.98 4.59
N ILE A 59 18.11 14.99 4.56
CA ILE A 59 17.61 15.62 5.80
C ILE A 59 16.66 14.66 6.55
N TRP A 60 15.80 13.94 5.82
CA TRP A 60 14.92 12.95 6.44
C TRP A 60 15.72 11.83 7.08
N ARG A 61 16.69 11.27 6.36
CA ARG A 61 17.56 10.22 6.90
C ARG A 61 18.33 10.67 8.14
N GLN A 62 18.80 11.93 8.16
CA GLN A 62 19.45 12.51 9.35
C GLN A 62 18.46 12.61 10.53
N GLU A 63 17.21 13.02 10.27
CA GLU A 63 16.15 13.09 11.29
C GLU A 63 15.82 11.69 11.84
N LEU A 64 15.69 10.68 10.96
CA LEU A 64 15.49 9.29 11.36
C LEU A 64 16.62 8.79 12.27
N LYS A 65 17.90 9.02 11.91
CA LYS A 65 19.06 8.66 12.75
C LYS A 65 19.04 9.36 14.11
N ALA A 66 18.57 10.59 14.17
CA ALA A 66 18.50 11.34 15.43
C ALA A 66 17.38 10.81 16.36
N LYS A 67 16.24 10.40 15.79
CA LYS A 67 15.02 10.10 16.54
C LYS A 67 14.72 8.62 16.73
N LEU A 68 15.28 7.75 15.92
CA LEU A 68 15.07 6.31 16.01
C LEU A 68 16.22 5.64 16.78
N ILE A 69 15.90 4.53 17.42
CA ILE A 69 16.88 3.61 18.05
C ILE A 69 16.68 2.20 17.48
N PRO A 70 17.75 1.38 17.40
CA PRO A 70 17.62 -0.03 17.08
C PRO A 70 16.65 -0.74 18.03
N ALA A 71 15.82 -1.61 17.49
CA ALA A 71 14.88 -2.44 18.22
C ALA A 71 15.12 -3.91 17.90
N GLU A 72 14.18 -4.56 17.20
CA GLU A 72 14.40 -5.91 16.69
C GLU A 72 15.45 -5.87 15.55
N GLN A 73 15.99 -7.03 15.16
CA GLN A 73 17.01 -7.12 14.10
C GLN A 73 16.57 -6.37 12.83
N GLY A 74 17.35 -5.37 12.42
CA GLY A 74 17.12 -4.56 11.23
C GLY A 74 15.91 -3.63 11.31
N LEU A 75 15.28 -3.50 12.47
CA LEU A 75 14.15 -2.63 12.73
C LEU A 75 14.49 -1.55 13.78
N PHE A 76 13.68 -0.52 13.81
CA PHE A 76 13.89 0.65 14.66
C PHE A 76 12.61 1.03 15.40
N ARG A 77 12.74 1.76 16.50
CA ARG A 77 11.64 2.39 17.23
C ARG A 77 11.91 3.85 17.48
N LEU A 78 10.84 4.62 17.62
CA LEU A 78 10.93 6.00 18.04
C LEU A 78 11.46 6.06 19.49
N LYS A 79 12.42 6.93 19.79
CA LYS A 79 12.91 7.17 21.14
C LYS A 79 11.78 7.70 22.00
N GLU A 80 11.74 7.30 23.29
CA GLU A 80 10.70 7.67 24.24
C GLU A 80 10.48 9.18 24.34
N GLU A 81 11.55 9.97 24.29
CA GLU A 81 11.51 11.43 24.36
C GLU A 81 10.76 12.11 23.20
N TYR A 82 10.57 11.40 22.09
CA TYR A 82 9.82 11.90 20.92
C TYR A 82 8.40 11.32 20.81
N ILE A 83 8.03 10.38 21.68
CA ILE A 83 6.66 9.84 21.68
C ILE A 83 5.70 10.94 22.14
N LEU A 84 4.69 11.21 21.32
CA LEU A 84 3.70 12.22 21.65
C LEU A 84 2.85 11.79 22.86
N PRO A 85 2.52 12.72 23.79
CA PRO A 85 1.71 12.40 24.95
C PRO A 85 0.36 11.76 24.62
N GLU A 86 -0.23 12.11 23.47
CA GLU A 86 -1.47 11.54 22.97
C GLU A 86 -1.39 10.04 22.73
N ALA A 87 -0.19 9.49 22.46
CA ALA A 87 0.00 8.06 22.23
C ALA A 87 -0.44 7.21 23.45
N ALA A 88 -0.42 7.75 24.65
CA ALA A 88 -0.88 7.08 25.88
C ALA A 88 -2.39 6.75 25.85
N ARG A 89 -3.16 7.42 25.00
CA ARG A 89 -4.61 7.16 24.82
C ARG A 89 -4.90 5.91 23.97
N TYR A 90 -3.91 5.43 23.24
CA TYR A 90 -4.02 4.31 22.31
C TYR A 90 -3.13 3.15 22.78
N PRO A 91 -3.63 2.30 23.69
CA PRO A 91 -2.86 1.19 24.28
C PRO A 91 -2.71 0.06 23.26
N GLY A 92 -1.80 0.22 22.33
CA GLY A 92 -1.38 -0.80 21.37
C GLY A 92 0.14 -1.00 21.45
N LYS A 93 0.64 -1.95 20.65
CA LYS A 93 2.10 -2.05 20.46
C LYS A 93 2.63 -0.78 19.80
N ALA A 94 3.76 -0.28 20.27
CA ALA A 94 4.53 0.70 19.54
C ALA A 94 4.91 0.10 18.16
N PRO A 95 4.80 0.83 17.07
CA PRO A 95 5.23 0.33 15.77
C PRO A 95 6.76 0.19 15.75
N SER A 96 7.25 -0.82 15.04
CA SER A 96 8.63 -0.89 14.60
C SER A 96 8.74 -0.30 13.21
N PHE A 97 9.83 0.42 12.92
CA PHE A 97 10.09 1.04 11.63
C PHE A 97 11.11 0.22 10.84
N VAL A 98 10.92 0.09 9.54
CA VAL A 98 11.91 -0.42 8.58
C VAL A 98 12.28 0.70 7.61
N LEU A 99 13.56 0.80 7.26
CA LEU A 99 14.00 1.80 6.30
C LEU A 99 13.45 1.50 4.92
N SER A 100 12.63 2.40 4.38
CA SER A 100 12.02 2.29 3.07
C SER A 100 12.10 3.61 2.30
N GLY A 101 11.94 3.54 0.99
CA GLY A 101 11.86 4.72 0.13
C GLY A 101 11.46 4.37 -1.28
N GLU A 102 10.64 5.21 -1.89
CA GLU A 102 10.23 5.10 -3.28
C GLU A 102 11.17 5.89 -4.18
N ILE A 103 11.55 5.28 -5.31
CA ILE A 103 12.35 5.91 -6.35
C ILE A 103 11.55 5.99 -7.64
N SER A 104 11.51 7.17 -8.26
CA SER A 104 10.85 7.41 -9.54
C SER A 104 11.86 7.31 -10.69
N SER A 105 11.77 6.25 -11.49
CA SER A 105 12.58 6.02 -12.69
C SER A 105 11.91 6.59 -13.91
N ILE A 106 12.57 7.53 -14.63
CA ILE A 106 12.10 8.09 -15.92
C ILE A 106 13.20 7.95 -16.95
N TYR A 107 13.02 7.06 -17.93
CA TYR A 107 14.04 6.76 -18.94
C TYR A 107 13.42 6.35 -20.29
N LYS A 108 14.27 6.21 -21.31
CA LYS A 108 13.86 5.71 -22.63
C LYS A 108 14.24 4.26 -22.79
N LYS A 109 13.28 3.39 -23.17
CA LYS A 109 13.51 1.99 -23.52
C LYS A 109 12.50 1.56 -24.59
N GLY A 110 12.97 0.86 -25.63
CA GLY A 110 12.13 0.41 -26.74
C GLY A 110 11.45 1.55 -27.51
N GLY A 111 12.10 2.71 -27.63
CA GLY A 111 11.55 3.89 -28.31
C GLY A 111 10.46 4.65 -27.55
N LYS A 112 10.09 4.19 -26.33
CA LYS A 112 9.09 4.80 -25.47
C LYS A 112 9.73 5.44 -24.23
N THR A 113 9.11 6.50 -23.68
CA THR A 113 9.46 7.00 -22.35
C THR A 113 8.78 6.12 -21.32
N ARG A 114 9.58 5.43 -20.51
CA ARG A 114 9.14 4.61 -19.39
C ARG A 114 9.15 5.43 -18.12
N LYS A 115 8.15 5.19 -17.28
CA LYS A 115 8.01 5.83 -15.97
C LYS A 115 7.52 4.79 -14.99
N VAL A 116 8.35 4.44 -14.03
CA VAL A 116 8.06 3.38 -13.06
C VAL A 116 8.49 3.86 -11.67
N HIS A 117 7.71 3.57 -10.67
CA HIS A 117 8.07 3.72 -9.27
C HIS A 117 8.49 2.37 -8.68
N SER A 118 9.46 2.43 -7.80
CA SER A 118 10.03 1.26 -7.13
C SER A 118 10.20 1.53 -5.66
N LEU A 119 9.59 0.70 -4.83
CA LEU A 119 9.77 0.70 -3.39
C LEU A 119 11.00 -0.14 -3.04
N ILE A 120 11.90 0.42 -2.23
CA ILE A 120 13.12 -0.24 -1.76
C ILE A 120 13.16 -0.23 -0.25
N LEU A 121 13.44 -1.39 0.36
CA LEU A 121 13.65 -1.54 1.79
C LEU A 121 15.08 -2.02 2.04
N LEU A 122 15.71 -1.49 3.10
CA LEU A 122 17.08 -1.81 3.46
C LEU A 122 17.19 -2.16 4.96
N PRO A 123 18.12 -3.08 5.34
CA PRO A 123 18.22 -3.60 6.70
C PRO A 123 18.80 -2.62 7.71
N GLY A 124 19.43 -1.53 7.25
CA GLY A 124 20.09 -0.61 8.16
C GLY A 124 20.50 0.73 7.55
N PHE A 125 20.92 1.65 8.42
CA PHE A 125 21.34 2.98 7.99
C PHE A 125 22.64 2.98 7.18
N ASN A 126 23.54 1.99 7.37
CA ASN A 126 24.76 1.89 6.58
C ASN A 126 24.44 1.62 5.10
N GLU A 127 23.53 0.69 4.88
CA GLU A 127 23.03 0.32 3.53
C GLU A 127 22.25 1.50 2.91
N ALA A 128 21.41 2.17 3.69
CA ALA A 128 20.68 3.35 3.23
C ALA A 128 21.61 4.53 2.87
N ASP A 129 22.70 4.74 3.64
CA ASP A 129 23.72 5.75 3.33
C ASP A 129 24.47 5.40 2.04
N ALA A 130 24.90 4.14 1.91
CA ALA A 130 25.61 3.66 0.71
C ALA A 130 24.73 3.76 -0.54
N PHE A 131 23.46 3.35 -0.44
CA PHE A 131 22.50 3.44 -1.52
C PHE A 131 22.24 4.88 -1.94
N ALA A 132 21.94 5.76 -0.98
CA ALA A 132 21.72 7.17 -1.26
C ALA A 132 22.95 7.85 -1.90
N ALA A 133 24.18 7.53 -1.43
CA ALA A 133 25.41 8.04 -2.00
C ALA A 133 25.64 7.58 -3.44
N ARG A 134 25.12 6.41 -3.84
CA ARG A 134 25.16 5.96 -5.24
C ARG A 134 24.15 6.73 -6.08
N LEU A 135 22.92 6.93 -5.60
CA LEU A 135 21.87 7.67 -6.31
C LEU A 135 22.22 9.15 -6.48
N GLU A 136 22.84 9.77 -5.46
CA GLU A 136 23.26 11.18 -5.50
C GLU A 136 24.25 11.48 -6.64
N LYS A 137 25.09 10.51 -7.03
CA LYS A 137 25.99 10.64 -8.19
C LYS A 137 25.24 10.62 -9.54
N ILE A 138 24.00 10.09 -9.55
CA ILE A 138 23.18 9.93 -10.75
C ILE A 138 22.22 11.11 -10.90
N GLY A 139 21.68 11.60 -9.78
CA GLY A 139 20.72 12.69 -9.83
C GLY A 139 20.44 13.34 -8.47
N ASN A 140 19.51 14.28 -8.46
CA ASN A 140 19.17 15.05 -7.27
C ASN A 140 18.25 14.26 -6.35
N ILE A 141 18.73 13.98 -5.13
CA ILE A 141 17.98 13.32 -4.04
C ILE A 141 17.59 14.27 -2.91
N HIS A 142 17.79 15.58 -3.08
CA HIS A 142 17.59 16.60 -2.04
C HIS A 142 16.28 17.37 -2.17
N SER A 143 15.66 17.37 -3.36
CA SER A 143 14.50 18.21 -3.65
C SER A 143 13.15 17.54 -3.40
N ASP A 144 13.14 16.22 -3.29
CA ASP A 144 11.94 15.39 -3.10
C ASP A 144 12.32 14.14 -2.31
N GLY A 145 11.50 13.74 -1.35
CA GLY A 145 11.66 12.48 -0.62
C GLY A 145 11.64 11.27 -1.55
N ARG A 146 10.84 11.35 -2.63
CA ARG A 146 10.82 10.42 -3.75
C ARG A 146 11.62 10.99 -4.92
N PRO A 147 12.93 10.76 -5.03
CA PRO A 147 13.74 11.34 -6.08
C PRO A 147 13.34 10.83 -7.46
N ILE A 148 13.33 11.75 -8.45
CA ILE A 148 13.09 11.43 -9.86
C ILE A 148 14.45 11.32 -10.56
N LEU A 149 14.76 10.11 -11.04
CA LEU A 149 16.06 9.81 -11.64
C LEU A 149 15.91 9.36 -13.09
N GLY A 150 16.84 9.77 -13.93
CA GLY A 150 17.00 9.27 -15.30
C GLY A 150 17.66 7.89 -15.33
N LEU A 151 17.24 7.00 -14.43
CA LEU A 151 17.86 5.69 -14.18
C LEU A 151 16.89 4.58 -14.55
N PRO A 152 17.27 3.59 -15.39
CA PRO A 152 16.45 2.41 -15.64
C PRO A 152 16.17 1.61 -14.36
N CYS A 153 14.99 0.97 -14.29
CA CYS A 153 14.65 0.10 -13.15
C CYS A 153 15.63 -1.08 -12.98
N HIS A 154 16.11 -1.63 -14.09
CA HIS A 154 17.15 -2.63 -14.12
C HIS A 154 18.42 -2.15 -13.37
N ASP A 155 18.95 -0.99 -13.74
CA ASP A 155 20.16 -0.43 -13.14
C ASP A 155 19.95 -0.02 -11.68
N LEU A 156 18.72 0.42 -11.33
CA LEU A 156 18.34 0.73 -9.95
C LEU A 156 18.36 -0.55 -9.08
N LEU A 157 17.83 -1.65 -9.60
CA LEU A 157 17.87 -2.96 -8.95
C LEU A 157 19.32 -3.45 -8.78
N GLU A 158 20.15 -3.33 -9.82
CA GLU A 158 21.57 -3.69 -9.77
C GLU A 158 22.30 -2.90 -8.66
N ILE A 159 22.09 -1.57 -8.60
CA ILE A 159 22.69 -0.72 -7.55
C ILE A 159 22.23 -1.17 -6.15
N MET A 160 20.97 -1.53 -5.99
CA MET A 160 20.47 -2.03 -4.69
C MET A 160 21.16 -3.33 -4.30
N LEU A 161 21.24 -4.29 -5.21
CA LEU A 161 21.88 -5.59 -4.98
C LEU A 161 23.40 -5.46 -4.67
N GLU A 162 24.10 -4.55 -5.34
CA GLU A 162 25.50 -4.23 -5.05
C GLU A 162 25.70 -3.62 -3.65
N VAL A 163 24.70 -2.90 -3.13
CA VAL A 163 24.75 -2.28 -1.80
C VAL A 163 24.35 -3.29 -0.72
N SER A 164 23.33 -4.10 -0.98
CA SER A 164 22.81 -5.06 -0.02
C SER A 164 22.11 -6.22 -0.72
N GLU A 165 22.63 -7.42 -0.57
CA GLU A 165 21.96 -8.65 -1.03
C GLU A 165 20.67 -8.93 -0.24
N GLU A 166 20.53 -8.37 0.97
CA GLU A 166 19.33 -8.44 1.79
C GLU A 166 18.31 -7.33 1.45
N GLY A 167 18.61 -6.46 0.49
CA GLY A 167 17.68 -5.42 0.04
C GLY A 167 16.41 -6.03 -0.55
N ILE A 168 15.28 -5.39 -0.32
CA ILE A 168 13.99 -5.77 -0.90
C ILE A 168 13.61 -4.75 -1.96
N TYR A 169 13.34 -5.21 -3.18
CA TYR A 169 12.88 -4.39 -4.30
C TYR A 169 11.46 -4.79 -4.69
N ILE A 170 10.55 -3.84 -4.67
CA ILE A 170 9.14 -4.04 -5.01
C ILE A 170 8.74 -3.01 -6.07
N PRO A 171 8.37 -3.39 -7.31
CA PRO A 171 7.68 -2.51 -8.22
C PRO A 171 6.41 -1.97 -7.56
N ALA A 172 6.30 -0.63 -7.45
CA ALA A 172 5.24 0.02 -6.70
C ALA A 172 3.96 0.14 -7.53
N HIS A 173 2.78 -0.01 -6.89
CA HIS A 173 1.43 0.21 -7.46
C HIS A 173 1.37 -0.08 -8.96
N ILE A 174 1.60 -1.35 -9.33
CA ILE A 174 1.99 -1.80 -10.68
C ILE A 174 1.00 -1.47 -11.82
N TRP A 175 -0.22 -1.00 -11.52
CA TRP A 175 -1.26 -0.75 -12.52
C TRP A 175 -1.66 0.71 -12.72
N THR A 176 -1.18 1.65 -11.93
CA THR A 176 -1.50 3.07 -12.17
C THR A 176 -1.15 3.46 -13.61
N PRO A 177 -1.96 4.25 -14.33
CA PRO A 177 -1.70 4.56 -15.74
C PRO A 177 -0.34 5.17 -16.01
N HIS A 178 0.21 5.88 -15.05
CA HIS A 178 1.54 6.50 -15.08
C HIS A 178 2.37 6.02 -13.90
N PHE A 179 3.68 5.96 -14.07
CA PHE A 179 4.65 5.64 -13.03
C PHE A 179 4.49 4.24 -12.43
N SER A 180 4.12 3.27 -13.24
CA SER A 180 3.95 1.88 -12.81
C SER A 180 4.47 0.89 -13.84
N LEU A 181 4.73 -0.35 -13.37
CA LEU A 181 5.33 -1.40 -14.20
C LEU A 181 4.45 -1.74 -15.41
N PHE A 182 3.13 -1.90 -15.23
CA PHE A 182 2.19 -2.28 -16.29
C PHE A 182 1.27 -1.16 -16.77
N GLY A 183 1.52 0.07 -16.32
CA GLY A 183 0.66 1.22 -16.62
C GLY A 183 0.48 1.48 -18.11
N ALA A 184 -0.75 1.69 -18.54
CA ALA A 184 -1.13 1.86 -19.95
C ALA A 184 -0.41 3.02 -20.66
N LYS A 185 0.11 4.01 -19.95
CA LYS A 185 0.75 5.21 -20.53
C LYS A 185 2.27 5.08 -20.63
N SER A 186 2.93 4.44 -19.68
CA SER A 186 4.38 4.47 -19.58
C SER A 186 5.00 3.16 -19.10
N GLY A 187 4.20 2.13 -18.88
CA GLY A 187 4.64 0.83 -18.40
C GLY A 187 5.12 -0.12 -19.51
N PHE A 188 5.30 -1.35 -19.13
CA PHE A 188 5.72 -2.48 -19.95
C PHE A 188 4.57 -3.48 -20.09
N ASP A 189 4.74 -4.50 -20.92
CA ASP A 189 3.78 -5.57 -21.06
C ASP A 189 4.18 -6.80 -20.23
N THR A 190 5.49 -6.96 -19.93
CA THR A 190 6.03 -8.02 -19.08
C THR A 190 7.08 -7.49 -18.09
N ILE A 191 7.37 -8.27 -17.05
CA ILE A 191 8.41 -7.94 -16.05
C ILE A 191 9.80 -8.02 -16.69
N GLU A 192 10.03 -9.00 -17.57
CA GLU A 192 11.27 -9.23 -18.26
C GLU A 192 11.64 -8.07 -19.18
N GLU A 193 10.67 -7.40 -19.80
CA GLU A 193 10.95 -6.18 -20.57
C GLU A 193 11.54 -5.06 -19.72
N CYS A 194 11.21 -5.01 -18.43
CA CYS A 194 11.71 -4.01 -17.51
C CYS A 194 13.06 -4.38 -16.92
N PHE A 195 13.20 -5.62 -16.38
CA PHE A 195 14.31 -6.04 -15.54
C PHE A 195 15.31 -6.98 -16.23
N GLU A 196 15.00 -7.48 -17.45
CA GLU A 196 15.89 -8.34 -18.26
C GLU A 196 16.40 -9.55 -17.45
N GLU A 197 17.71 -9.79 -17.41
CA GLU A 197 18.34 -10.87 -16.66
C GLU A 197 18.21 -10.72 -15.13
N LEU A 198 17.87 -9.54 -14.63
CA LEU A 198 17.63 -9.31 -13.20
C LEU A 198 16.19 -9.66 -12.76
N THR A 199 15.32 -10.06 -13.69
CA THR A 199 13.95 -10.50 -13.36
C THR A 199 13.89 -11.53 -12.21
N PRO A 200 14.79 -12.51 -12.07
CA PRO A 200 14.78 -13.47 -10.95
C PRO A 200 14.96 -12.85 -9.56
N TYR A 201 15.37 -11.59 -9.47
CA TYR A 201 15.50 -10.86 -8.19
C TYR A 201 14.25 -10.05 -7.81
N ILE A 202 13.23 -10.05 -8.67
CA ILE A 202 11.91 -9.51 -8.35
C ILE A 202 11.07 -10.65 -7.77
N HIS A 203 10.61 -10.52 -6.53
CA HIS A 203 9.85 -11.55 -5.82
C HIS A 203 8.45 -11.11 -5.44
N ALA A 204 8.25 -9.80 -5.28
CA ALA A 204 6.97 -9.22 -4.90
C ALA A 204 6.58 -8.07 -5.82
N LEU A 205 5.27 -7.85 -5.94
CA LEU A 205 4.64 -6.79 -6.71
C LEU A 205 3.60 -6.11 -5.83
N GLU A 206 3.57 -4.78 -5.83
CA GLU A 206 2.59 -4.03 -5.05
C GLU A 206 1.32 -3.80 -5.86
N THR A 207 0.17 -4.24 -5.31
CA THR A 207 -1.15 -4.02 -5.92
C THR A 207 -1.46 -2.52 -6.04
N GLY A 208 -1.26 -1.79 -4.94
CA GLY A 208 -1.58 -0.38 -4.81
C GLY A 208 -3.08 -0.09 -4.93
N LEU A 209 -3.49 1.14 -4.65
CA LEU A 209 -4.90 1.57 -4.60
C LEU A 209 -5.69 1.39 -5.93
N SER A 210 -5.08 0.89 -6.99
CA SER A 210 -5.71 0.77 -8.32
C SER A 210 -6.06 -0.66 -8.70
N SER A 211 -5.57 -1.66 -7.97
CA SER A 211 -5.87 -3.08 -8.22
C SER A 211 -5.92 -3.87 -6.93
N ASP A 212 -6.57 -5.01 -6.96
CA ASP A 212 -6.58 -6.00 -5.89
C ASP A 212 -5.95 -7.33 -6.37
N PRO A 213 -5.70 -8.31 -5.48
CA PRO A 213 -5.16 -9.60 -5.89
C PRO A 213 -5.99 -10.33 -6.95
N SER A 214 -7.31 -10.25 -6.91
CA SER A 214 -8.18 -10.96 -7.88
C SER A 214 -7.99 -10.41 -9.30
N MET A 215 -7.79 -9.13 -9.44
CA MET A 215 -7.46 -8.50 -10.72
C MET A 215 -6.10 -9.00 -11.25
N ASN A 216 -5.11 -9.17 -10.38
CA ASN A 216 -3.79 -9.66 -10.73
C ASN A 216 -3.78 -11.16 -11.09
N TRP A 217 -4.62 -11.99 -10.47
CA TRP A 217 -4.72 -13.43 -10.77
C TRP A 217 -5.26 -13.72 -12.18
N GLN A 218 -5.78 -12.73 -12.89
CA GLN A 218 -6.15 -12.88 -14.30
C GLN A 218 -4.95 -13.08 -15.22
N ILE A 219 -3.73 -12.86 -14.73
CA ILE A 219 -2.47 -12.94 -15.49
C ILE A 219 -1.60 -14.03 -14.92
N SER A 220 -1.52 -15.19 -15.61
CA SER A 220 -0.78 -16.36 -15.11
C SER A 220 0.70 -16.11 -14.90
N ALA A 221 1.29 -15.20 -15.66
CA ALA A 221 2.69 -14.80 -15.52
C ALA A 221 3.02 -14.16 -14.15
N LEU A 222 2.00 -13.70 -13.42
CA LEU A 222 2.16 -13.11 -12.09
C LEU A 222 2.05 -14.12 -10.94
N ASP A 223 1.68 -15.36 -11.19
CA ASP A 223 1.49 -16.38 -10.16
C ASP A 223 2.75 -16.68 -9.33
N GLY A 224 3.93 -16.45 -9.90
CA GLY A 224 5.20 -16.67 -9.21
C GLY A 224 5.60 -15.58 -8.20
N TYR A 225 4.88 -14.47 -8.16
CA TYR A 225 5.21 -13.30 -7.34
C TYR A 225 4.31 -13.20 -6.12
N GLN A 226 4.87 -12.71 -5.00
CA GLN A 226 4.06 -12.33 -3.86
C GLN A 226 3.34 -11.01 -4.19
N LEU A 227 2.04 -10.96 -3.93
CA LEU A 227 1.29 -9.70 -3.98
C LEU A 227 1.29 -9.07 -2.60
N VAL A 228 1.78 -7.85 -2.51
CA VAL A 228 1.84 -7.03 -1.30
C VAL A 228 1.05 -5.75 -1.51
N SER A 229 0.62 -5.14 -0.42
CA SER A 229 -0.28 -3.99 -0.48
C SER A 229 0.10 -2.96 0.56
N HIS A 230 0.31 -1.70 0.13
CA HIS A 230 0.70 -0.61 1.00
C HIS A 230 -0.01 0.68 0.62
N SER A 231 -0.15 1.59 1.58
CA SER A 231 -1.05 2.75 1.47
C SER A 231 -0.60 3.85 0.51
N ASP A 232 0.67 3.93 0.16
CA ASP A 232 1.27 5.10 -0.52
C ASP A 232 0.86 6.42 0.19
N ALA A 233 0.91 6.40 1.53
CA ALA A 233 0.36 7.47 2.35
C ALA A 233 1.16 8.77 2.24
N HIS A 234 0.49 9.84 1.80
CA HIS A 234 1.02 11.19 1.72
C HIS A 234 0.65 12.05 2.96
N SER A 235 0.06 11.43 3.98
CA SER A 235 -0.20 12.01 5.29
C SER A 235 -0.37 10.91 6.33
N PRO A 236 -0.04 11.14 7.62
CA PRO A 236 -0.14 10.12 8.66
C PRO A 236 -1.55 9.55 8.83
N SER A 237 -2.60 10.33 8.60
CA SER A 237 -3.99 9.87 8.69
C SER A 237 -4.39 8.87 7.61
N LYS A 238 -3.59 8.74 6.54
CA LYS A 238 -3.84 7.82 5.42
C LYS A 238 -3.06 6.51 5.53
N LEU A 239 -2.25 6.35 6.58
CA LEU A 239 -1.61 5.06 6.89
C LEU A 239 -2.63 3.94 6.96
N GLY A 240 -2.24 2.76 6.51
CA GLY A 240 -3.09 1.58 6.55
C GLY A 240 -4.33 1.63 5.66
N ARG A 241 -4.35 2.48 4.63
CA ARG A 241 -5.39 2.40 3.61
C ARG A 241 -5.29 1.07 2.88
N GLU A 242 -4.09 0.56 2.73
CA GLU A 242 -3.71 -0.79 2.36
C GLU A 242 -2.60 -1.28 3.31
N ALA A 243 -2.49 -2.59 3.52
CA ALA A 243 -1.48 -3.17 4.40
C ALA A 243 -1.31 -4.68 4.17
N ASP A 244 -0.14 -5.20 4.53
CA ASP A 244 0.12 -6.64 4.58
C ASP A 244 -0.27 -7.23 5.95
N LEU A 245 -0.79 -8.45 5.93
CA LEU A 245 -1.04 -9.29 7.09
C LEU A 245 0.08 -10.32 7.22
N LEU A 246 0.88 -10.22 8.28
CA LEU A 246 2.07 -11.04 8.45
C LEU A 246 2.00 -11.87 9.73
N ASP A 247 2.37 -13.14 9.65
CA ASP A 247 2.59 -14.06 10.77
C ASP A 247 4.08 -14.41 10.85
N ILE A 248 4.87 -13.44 11.28
CA ILE A 248 6.32 -13.49 11.33
C ILE A 248 6.86 -13.15 12.72
N GLU A 249 8.05 -13.63 13.03
CA GLU A 249 8.87 -13.01 14.06
C GLU A 249 9.22 -11.59 13.59
N LEU A 250 8.97 -10.60 14.46
CA LEU A 250 9.18 -9.20 14.12
C LEU A 250 10.70 -8.91 14.01
N SER A 251 11.18 -8.92 12.77
CA SER A 251 12.57 -8.68 12.39
C SER A 251 12.64 -8.34 10.90
N TYR A 252 13.72 -7.74 10.45
CA TYR A 252 13.96 -7.53 9.02
C TYR A 252 14.03 -8.85 8.27
N GLN A 253 14.67 -9.88 8.84
CA GLN A 253 14.75 -11.21 8.24
C GLN A 253 13.36 -11.84 8.09
N GLY A 254 12.50 -11.73 9.10
CA GLY A 254 11.12 -12.23 9.00
C GLY A 254 10.32 -11.52 7.92
N LEU A 255 10.49 -10.19 7.79
CA LEU A 255 9.91 -9.41 6.70
C LEU A 255 10.47 -9.83 5.34
N TRP A 256 11.79 -10.00 5.24
CA TRP A 256 12.45 -10.46 4.03
C TRP A 256 11.92 -11.82 3.57
N ASP A 257 11.83 -12.80 4.48
CA ASP A 257 11.26 -14.12 4.21
C ASP A 257 9.80 -14.04 3.72
N ALA A 258 9.00 -13.14 4.29
CA ALA A 258 7.60 -12.96 3.89
C ALA A 258 7.47 -12.37 2.48
N VAL A 259 8.24 -11.33 2.17
CA VAL A 259 8.15 -10.64 0.88
C VAL A 259 8.85 -11.45 -0.23
N GLN A 260 9.99 -12.08 0.05
CA GLN A 260 10.76 -12.81 -0.95
C GLN A 260 10.21 -14.22 -1.22
N ASN A 261 9.74 -14.89 -0.17
CA ASN A 261 9.40 -16.32 -0.23
C ASN A 261 7.93 -16.61 0.13
N GLY A 262 7.16 -15.59 0.52
CA GLY A 262 5.79 -15.75 1.01
C GLY A 262 5.68 -16.41 2.38
N LYS A 263 6.80 -16.63 3.09
CA LYS A 263 6.79 -17.31 4.39
C LYS A 263 6.28 -16.39 5.49
N GLY A 264 5.04 -16.63 5.94
CA GLY A 264 4.36 -15.80 6.92
C GLY A 264 3.62 -14.60 6.32
N LEU A 265 3.57 -14.47 4.98
CA LEU A 265 2.60 -13.59 4.33
C LEU A 265 1.24 -14.28 4.33
N GLU A 266 0.33 -13.79 5.15
CA GLU A 266 -1.00 -14.40 5.39
C GLU A 266 -2.08 -13.83 4.47
N GLY A 267 -1.87 -12.61 3.96
CA GLY A 267 -2.81 -11.92 3.08
C GLY A 267 -2.58 -10.42 3.05
N THR A 268 -3.52 -9.71 2.44
CA THR A 268 -3.48 -8.25 2.35
C THR A 268 -4.80 -7.60 2.77
N ILE A 269 -4.71 -6.35 3.19
CA ILE A 269 -5.84 -5.43 3.33
C ILE A 269 -5.78 -4.50 2.12
N GLU A 270 -6.84 -4.52 1.32
CA GLU A 270 -6.93 -3.76 0.09
C GLU A 270 -7.92 -2.62 0.21
N PHE A 271 -7.66 -1.56 -0.50
CA PHE A 271 -8.65 -0.54 -0.83
C PHE A 271 -9.58 -1.07 -1.92
N PHE A 272 -10.72 -0.44 -2.15
CA PHE A 272 -11.60 -0.80 -3.26
C PHE A 272 -11.07 -0.16 -4.56
N PRO A 273 -10.56 -0.93 -5.53
CA PRO A 273 -9.98 -0.37 -6.76
C PRO A 273 -10.97 0.48 -7.56
N GLU A 274 -12.27 0.21 -7.41
CA GLU A 274 -13.33 0.97 -8.07
C GLU A 274 -13.38 2.44 -7.65
N GLU A 275 -12.85 2.80 -6.46
CA GLU A 275 -12.72 4.21 -6.07
C GLU A 275 -11.63 4.94 -6.86
N GLY A 276 -10.73 4.21 -7.50
CA GLY A 276 -9.62 4.78 -8.29
C GLY A 276 -10.11 5.65 -9.45
N LYS A 277 -9.44 6.79 -9.67
CA LYS A 277 -9.76 7.77 -10.73
C LYS A 277 -9.74 7.22 -12.16
N TYR A 278 -9.14 6.07 -12.35
CA TYR A 278 -8.88 5.46 -13.65
C TYR A 278 -9.25 3.98 -13.67
N HIS A 279 -10.21 3.57 -12.83
CA HIS A 279 -10.60 2.17 -12.77
C HIS A 279 -11.20 1.69 -14.09
N PHE A 280 -12.26 2.35 -14.58
CA PHE A 280 -12.90 2.07 -15.86
C PHE A 280 -12.46 3.04 -16.96
N ASP A 281 -12.78 2.70 -18.19
CA ASP A 281 -12.60 3.55 -19.34
C ASP A 281 -13.52 4.77 -19.25
N GLY A 282 -13.05 5.93 -19.68
CA GLY A 282 -13.89 7.10 -19.52
C GLY A 282 -13.60 8.25 -20.48
N HIS A 283 -14.58 9.15 -20.54
CA HIS A 283 -14.41 10.48 -21.12
C HIS A 283 -15.16 11.49 -20.26
N ARG A 284 -14.46 12.06 -19.29
CA ARG A 284 -14.99 12.95 -18.25
C ARG A 284 -15.86 14.07 -18.81
N LYS A 285 -15.42 14.75 -19.87
CA LYS A 285 -16.16 15.89 -20.50
C LYS A 285 -17.54 15.50 -21.00
N CYS A 286 -17.77 14.22 -21.26
CA CYS A 286 -19.06 13.68 -21.76
C CYS A 286 -19.80 12.89 -20.69
N GLY A 287 -19.27 12.76 -19.46
CA GLY A 287 -19.85 11.93 -18.41
C GLY A 287 -19.90 10.44 -18.77
N VAL A 288 -18.94 9.97 -19.58
CA VAL A 288 -18.89 8.58 -20.03
C VAL A 288 -17.95 7.79 -19.12
N CYS A 289 -18.47 6.70 -18.53
CA CYS A 289 -17.76 5.69 -17.77
C CYS A 289 -18.22 4.33 -18.27
N LEU A 290 -17.32 3.51 -18.80
CA LEU A 290 -17.60 2.24 -19.45
C LEU A 290 -16.69 1.15 -18.91
N SER A 291 -17.24 -0.03 -18.65
CA SER A 291 -16.45 -1.23 -18.42
C SER A 291 -15.57 -1.55 -19.64
N PRO A 292 -14.51 -2.37 -19.49
CA PRO A 292 -13.66 -2.77 -20.63
C PRO A 292 -14.47 -3.34 -21.80
N LYS A 293 -15.39 -4.26 -21.52
CA LYS A 293 -16.26 -4.89 -22.54
C LYS A 293 -17.14 -3.89 -23.29
N GLU A 294 -17.70 -2.92 -22.55
CA GLU A 294 -18.48 -1.84 -23.17
C GLU A 294 -17.60 -0.92 -24.02
N ALA A 295 -16.40 -0.57 -23.54
CA ALA A 295 -15.45 0.27 -24.27
C ALA A 295 -14.98 -0.40 -25.58
N GLU A 296 -14.79 -1.73 -25.60
CA GLU A 296 -14.48 -2.50 -26.79
C GLU A 296 -15.61 -2.44 -27.83
N MET A 297 -16.89 -2.48 -27.40
CA MET A 297 -18.05 -2.34 -28.31
C MET A 297 -18.05 -1.00 -29.07
N TYR A 298 -17.43 0.03 -28.48
CA TYR A 298 -17.24 1.34 -29.09
C TYR A 298 -15.83 1.54 -29.68
N ASN A 299 -15.04 0.47 -29.82
CA ASN A 299 -13.65 0.51 -30.32
C ASN A 299 -12.78 1.53 -29.58
N GLY A 300 -12.98 1.72 -28.28
CA GLY A 300 -12.27 2.70 -27.44
C GLY A 300 -12.59 4.16 -27.78
N ILE A 301 -13.74 4.41 -28.42
CA ILE A 301 -14.18 5.75 -28.84
C ILE A 301 -15.41 6.17 -28.02
N CYS A 302 -15.39 7.39 -27.53
CA CYS A 302 -16.51 7.96 -26.79
C CYS A 302 -17.78 8.01 -27.65
N PRO A 303 -18.89 7.36 -27.25
CA PRO A 303 -20.12 7.31 -28.03
C PRO A 303 -20.81 8.67 -28.15
N VAL A 304 -20.45 9.66 -27.33
CA VAL A 304 -21.05 11.00 -27.34
C VAL A 304 -20.34 11.94 -28.28
N CYS A 305 -18.99 11.98 -28.29
CA CYS A 305 -18.25 12.99 -29.05
C CYS A 305 -17.25 12.42 -30.07
N GLY A 306 -17.13 11.11 -30.21
CA GLY A 306 -16.21 10.46 -31.16
C GLY A 306 -14.72 10.57 -30.84
N LYS A 307 -14.33 11.06 -29.66
CA LYS A 307 -12.94 11.12 -29.24
C LYS A 307 -12.52 9.82 -28.56
N LYS A 308 -11.22 9.53 -28.54
CA LYS A 308 -10.66 8.37 -27.84
C LYS A 308 -10.98 8.44 -26.34
N LEU A 309 -11.40 7.30 -25.79
CA LEU A 309 -11.57 7.12 -24.35
C LEU A 309 -10.20 7.10 -23.64
N THR A 310 -10.17 7.55 -22.40
CA THR A 310 -9.05 7.27 -21.50
C THR A 310 -9.19 5.85 -21.00
N MET A 311 -8.21 5.00 -21.31
CA MET A 311 -8.18 3.61 -20.90
C MET A 311 -8.07 3.50 -19.38
N GLY A 312 -8.90 2.67 -18.79
CA GLY A 312 -8.90 2.34 -17.39
C GLY A 312 -7.89 1.24 -17.03
N VAL A 313 -7.68 1.07 -15.73
CA VAL A 313 -6.80 0.01 -15.18
C VAL A 313 -7.37 -1.36 -15.50
N ASP A 314 -8.67 -1.55 -15.30
CA ASP A 314 -9.36 -2.81 -15.55
C ASP A 314 -9.24 -3.25 -17.02
N HIS A 315 -9.37 -2.30 -17.95
CA HIS A 315 -9.14 -2.56 -19.38
C HIS A 315 -7.68 -2.93 -19.68
N ARG A 316 -6.71 -2.28 -19.00
CA ARG A 316 -5.31 -2.62 -19.18
C ARG A 316 -4.99 -4.03 -18.66
N ILE A 317 -5.58 -4.43 -17.54
CA ILE A 317 -5.50 -5.80 -17.03
C ILE A 317 -6.08 -6.78 -18.03
N LEU A 318 -7.29 -6.52 -18.54
CA LEU A 318 -7.92 -7.35 -19.57
C LEU A 318 -7.03 -7.53 -20.82
N GLN A 319 -6.32 -6.48 -21.25
CA GLN A 319 -5.38 -6.58 -22.39
C GLN A 319 -4.19 -7.52 -22.14
N LEU A 320 -3.75 -7.67 -20.90
CA LEU A 320 -2.62 -8.52 -20.53
C LEU A 320 -3.06 -9.87 -19.97
N SER A 321 -4.34 -10.05 -19.65
CA SER A 321 -4.88 -11.27 -19.08
C SER A 321 -4.87 -12.43 -20.07
N ASP A 322 -4.61 -13.62 -19.55
CA ASP A 322 -4.73 -14.90 -20.24
C ASP A 322 -5.76 -15.83 -19.56
N ARG A 323 -6.47 -15.31 -18.55
CA ARG A 323 -7.55 -15.98 -17.84
C ARG A 323 -8.82 -15.14 -17.86
N ASP A 324 -9.96 -15.82 -17.91
CA ASP A 324 -11.28 -15.14 -17.86
C ASP A 324 -11.59 -14.72 -16.42
N GLU A 325 -11.93 -13.46 -16.22
CA GLU A 325 -12.29 -12.87 -14.93
C GLU A 325 -13.35 -13.71 -14.18
N SER A 326 -14.35 -14.23 -14.90
CA SER A 326 -15.46 -14.99 -14.32
C SER A 326 -15.06 -16.37 -13.79
N SER A 327 -13.90 -16.88 -14.19
CA SER A 327 -13.40 -18.22 -13.86
C SER A 327 -12.07 -18.19 -13.09
N VAL A 328 -11.50 -16.99 -12.86
CA VAL A 328 -10.23 -16.87 -12.17
C VAL A 328 -10.35 -17.35 -10.72
N ALA A 329 -9.45 -18.23 -10.32
CA ALA A 329 -9.31 -18.70 -8.94
C ALA A 329 -7.98 -18.23 -8.37
N MET A 330 -7.92 -18.12 -7.05
CA MET A 330 -6.68 -17.84 -6.35
C MET A 330 -5.63 -18.90 -6.71
N PRO A 331 -4.46 -18.51 -7.25
CA PRO A 331 -3.40 -19.46 -7.54
C PRO A 331 -2.82 -20.07 -6.25
N GLU A 332 -2.03 -21.16 -6.37
CA GLU A 332 -1.45 -21.84 -5.22
C GLU A 332 -0.54 -20.90 -4.38
N SER A 333 0.17 -20.01 -5.03
CA SER A 333 0.99 -18.96 -4.40
C SER A 333 0.18 -17.81 -3.84
N GLY A 334 -1.08 -17.65 -4.25
CA GLY A 334 -1.95 -16.56 -3.84
C GLY A 334 -2.26 -16.57 -2.35
N ARG A 335 -2.62 -15.41 -1.84
CA ARG A 335 -3.04 -15.22 -0.45
C ARG A 335 -4.41 -14.56 -0.42
N PRO A 336 -5.23 -14.83 0.63
CA PRO A 336 -6.52 -14.18 0.79
C PRO A 336 -6.32 -12.67 0.98
N TYR A 337 -7.34 -11.91 0.65
CA TYR A 337 -7.36 -10.48 0.91
C TYR A 337 -8.73 -10.03 1.41
N GLU A 338 -8.76 -8.90 2.06
CA GLU A 338 -9.99 -8.26 2.54
C GLU A 338 -10.03 -6.80 2.10
N SER A 339 -11.13 -6.38 1.47
CA SER A 339 -11.30 -4.98 1.05
C SER A 339 -11.95 -4.18 2.18
N LEU A 340 -11.29 -3.11 2.60
CA LEU A 340 -11.74 -2.27 3.71
C LEU A 340 -11.82 -0.79 3.30
N MET A 341 -12.75 -0.08 3.92
CA MET A 341 -12.80 1.38 3.95
C MET A 341 -12.19 1.89 5.26
N PRO A 342 -11.44 2.99 5.27
CA PRO A 342 -11.01 3.63 6.51
C PRO A 342 -12.19 3.94 7.45
N LEU A 343 -12.02 3.71 8.74
CA LEU A 343 -13.09 3.90 9.72
C LEU A 343 -13.74 5.30 9.69
N PRO A 344 -13.00 6.41 9.49
CA PRO A 344 -13.63 7.73 9.32
C PRO A 344 -14.57 7.81 8.10
N GLU A 345 -14.29 7.05 7.04
CA GLU A 345 -15.15 6.99 5.84
C GLU A 345 -16.42 6.18 6.12
N VAL A 346 -16.28 5.07 6.84
CA VAL A 346 -17.44 4.29 7.33
C VAL A 346 -18.34 5.15 8.23
N ILE A 347 -17.75 5.85 9.20
CA ILE A 347 -18.51 6.77 10.08
C ILE A 347 -19.21 7.86 9.25
N SER A 348 -18.49 8.47 8.29
CA SER A 348 -19.02 9.48 7.38
C SER A 348 -20.24 8.98 6.62
N ALA A 349 -20.19 7.78 6.08
CA ALA A 349 -21.31 7.13 5.38
C ALA A 349 -22.53 6.93 6.33
N CYS A 350 -22.27 6.54 7.58
CA CYS A 350 -23.33 6.31 8.57
C CYS A 350 -24.02 7.58 9.06
N VAL A 351 -23.28 8.70 9.22
CA VAL A 351 -23.82 9.92 9.84
C VAL A 351 -24.12 11.05 8.85
N GLY A 352 -23.74 10.88 7.57
CA GLY A 352 -24.00 11.86 6.51
C GLY A 352 -23.17 13.15 6.61
N PHE A 353 -22.04 13.14 7.31
CA PHE A 353 -21.12 14.29 7.43
C PHE A 353 -19.77 13.96 6.82
N SER A 354 -19.06 14.96 6.31
CA SER A 354 -17.73 14.77 5.73
C SER A 354 -16.75 14.16 6.75
N THR A 355 -15.80 13.37 6.29
CA THR A 355 -14.75 12.74 7.12
C THR A 355 -13.96 13.75 7.95
N ALA A 356 -13.75 14.98 7.44
CA ALA A 356 -13.05 16.05 8.14
C ALA A 356 -13.91 16.78 9.18
N SER A 357 -15.22 16.48 9.30
CA SER A 357 -16.09 17.14 10.25
C SER A 357 -15.75 16.80 11.70
N LYS A 358 -15.92 17.76 12.62
CA LYS A 358 -15.71 17.54 14.06
C LYS A 358 -16.55 16.37 14.59
N LYS A 359 -17.75 16.15 14.03
CA LYS A 359 -18.64 15.05 14.42
C LYS A 359 -18.03 13.68 14.08
N VAL A 360 -17.56 13.51 12.85
CA VAL A 360 -16.91 12.26 12.41
C VAL A 360 -15.61 12.03 13.16
N GLN A 361 -14.75 13.05 13.28
CA GLN A 361 -13.49 12.93 14.00
C GLN A 361 -13.69 12.65 15.49
N GLY A 362 -14.65 13.32 16.14
CA GLY A 362 -14.96 13.05 17.55
C GLY A 362 -15.51 11.64 17.79
N GLN A 363 -16.32 11.11 16.88
CA GLN A 363 -16.79 9.72 16.96
C GLN A 363 -15.66 8.73 16.71
N TYR A 364 -14.79 9.00 15.75
CA TYR A 364 -13.60 8.20 15.48
C TYR A 364 -12.71 8.07 16.72
N GLU A 365 -12.32 9.19 17.34
CA GLU A 365 -11.50 9.17 18.55
C GLU A 365 -12.17 8.41 19.71
N ALA A 366 -13.47 8.62 19.91
CA ALA A 366 -14.22 7.93 20.97
C ALA A 366 -14.29 6.41 20.75
N LEU A 367 -14.35 5.96 19.50
CA LEU A 367 -14.33 4.53 19.16
C LEU A 367 -12.95 3.93 19.41
N LEU A 368 -11.88 4.61 19.02
CA LEU A 368 -10.51 4.14 19.27
C LEU A 368 -10.23 3.99 20.77
N GLU A 369 -10.66 4.93 21.59
CA GLU A 369 -10.48 4.87 23.05
C GLU A 369 -11.27 3.71 23.70
N ARG A 370 -12.42 3.36 23.15
CA ARG A 370 -13.32 2.35 23.72
C ARG A 370 -13.04 0.94 23.21
N LEU A 371 -12.71 0.82 21.95
CA LEU A 371 -12.69 -0.48 21.24
C LEU A 371 -11.29 -0.87 20.74
N GLY A 372 -10.32 0.03 20.81
CA GLY A 372 -8.96 -0.21 20.35
C GLY A 372 -8.68 0.36 18.96
N ALA A 373 -7.63 -0.11 18.33
CA ALA A 373 -7.14 0.43 17.05
C ALA A 373 -8.14 0.24 15.90
N GLU A 374 -8.01 1.07 14.86
CA GLU A 374 -8.92 1.09 13.71
C GLU A 374 -9.08 -0.28 13.06
N PHE A 375 -7.99 -0.99 12.78
CA PHE A 375 -8.07 -2.34 12.19
C PHE A 375 -8.75 -3.35 13.12
N THR A 376 -8.54 -3.27 14.43
CA THR A 376 -9.26 -4.10 15.39
C THR A 376 -10.76 -3.84 15.31
N ILE A 377 -11.17 -2.57 15.23
CA ILE A 377 -12.59 -2.19 15.10
C ILE A 377 -13.18 -2.70 13.79
N LEU A 378 -12.49 -2.48 12.68
CA LEU A 378 -12.99 -2.85 11.35
C LEU A 378 -13.05 -4.37 11.15
N ARG A 379 -12.15 -5.15 11.76
CA ARG A 379 -11.95 -6.57 11.46
C ARG A 379 -12.43 -7.52 12.56
N GLU A 380 -12.22 -7.18 13.83
CA GLU A 380 -12.26 -8.15 14.92
C GLU A 380 -13.37 -7.88 15.95
N VAL A 381 -13.61 -6.62 16.31
CA VAL A 381 -14.58 -6.26 17.36
C VAL A 381 -15.96 -6.81 17.03
N PRO A 382 -16.62 -7.53 17.98
CA PRO A 382 -17.96 -8.06 17.76
C PRO A 382 -18.98 -6.95 17.44
N PRO A 383 -19.96 -7.17 16.54
CA PRO A 383 -20.98 -6.20 16.18
C PRO A 383 -21.74 -5.63 17.37
N GLU A 384 -21.97 -6.44 18.41
CA GLU A 384 -22.64 -6.02 19.66
C GLU A 384 -21.86 -4.92 20.40
N ASP A 385 -20.55 -5.00 20.43
CA ASP A 385 -19.72 -4.02 21.13
C ASP A 385 -19.57 -2.73 20.28
N ILE A 386 -19.53 -2.88 18.95
CA ILE A 386 -19.63 -1.73 18.03
C ILE A 386 -20.97 -1.01 18.22
N ARG A 387 -22.08 -1.77 18.33
CA ARG A 387 -23.43 -1.22 18.58
C ARG A 387 -23.50 -0.41 19.88
N LYS A 388 -22.95 -0.94 20.96
CA LYS A 388 -22.90 -0.24 22.27
C LYS A 388 -22.06 1.03 22.23
N ALA A 389 -20.96 1.03 21.46
CA ALA A 389 -20.03 2.16 21.40
C ALA A 389 -20.42 3.23 20.38
N GLY A 390 -20.92 2.83 19.21
CA GLY A 390 -21.14 3.69 18.05
C GLY A 390 -22.56 3.70 17.46
N GLY A 391 -23.45 2.85 17.99
CA GLY A 391 -24.87 2.77 17.57
C GLY A 391 -25.13 1.73 16.46
N GLU A 392 -26.43 1.48 16.20
CA GLU A 392 -26.91 0.45 15.29
C GLU A 392 -26.42 0.63 13.85
N VAL A 393 -26.49 1.86 13.32
CA VAL A 393 -26.13 2.16 11.93
C VAL A 393 -24.65 1.88 11.67
N LEU A 394 -23.76 2.22 12.62
CA LEU A 394 -22.33 1.94 12.49
C LEU A 394 -22.07 0.43 12.57
N ALA A 395 -22.71 -0.28 13.47
CA ALA A 395 -22.56 -1.74 13.59
C ALA A 395 -22.98 -2.45 12.29
N GLU A 396 -24.11 -2.03 11.71
CA GLU A 396 -24.58 -2.55 10.43
C GLU A 396 -23.64 -2.18 9.27
N GLY A 397 -23.13 -0.93 9.23
CA GLY A 397 -22.16 -0.51 8.22
C GLY A 397 -20.88 -1.35 8.23
N ILE A 398 -20.31 -1.60 9.43
CA ILE A 398 -19.12 -2.45 9.56
C ILE A 398 -19.44 -3.91 9.23
N ARG A 399 -20.61 -4.44 9.61
CA ARG A 399 -21.04 -5.77 9.22
C ARG A 399 -21.09 -5.93 7.70
N ARG A 400 -21.72 -4.97 7.01
CA ARG A 400 -21.80 -4.98 5.54
C ARG A 400 -20.42 -4.92 4.90
N LEU A 401 -19.55 -4.04 5.40
CA LEU A 401 -18.18 -3.93 4.92
C LEU A 401 -17.45 -5.26 5.03
N ARG A 402 -17.49 -5.92 6.20
CA ARG A 402 -16.88 -7.25 6.43
C ARG A 402 -17.47 -8.35 5.54
N ALA A 403 -18.73 -8.23 5.17
CA ALA A 403 -19.41 -9.19 4.28
C ALA A 403 -19.23 -8.87 2.79
N GLY A 404 -18.57 -7.76 2.44
CA GLY A 404 -18.47 -7.30 1.05
C GLY A 404 -19.80 -6.80 0.46
N GLU A 405 -20.81 -6.57 1.31
CA GLU A 405 -22.15 -6.10 0.92
C GLU A 405 -22.14 -4.57 0.68
N VAL A 406 -21.43 -4.15 -0.34
CA VAL A 406 -21.25 -2.73 -0.69
C VAL A 406 -21.67 -2.47 -2.13
N VAL A 407 -22.14 -1.26 -2.42
CA VAL A 407 -22.40 -0.81 -3.79
C VAL A 407 -21.16 -0.11 -4.32
N ARG A 408 -20.64 -0.61 -5.45
CA ARG A 408 -19.42 -0.12 -6.09
C ARG A 408 -19.77 0.74 -7.30
N LYS A 409 -19.35 1.99 -7.30
CA LYS A 409 -19.49 2.93 -8.41
C LYS A 409 -18.10 3.27 -8.93
N PRO A 410 -17.65 2.67 -10.04
CA PRO A 410 -16.28 2.82 -10.50
C PRO A 410 -15.97 4.24 -10.98
N GLY A 411 -14.75 4.70 -10.70
CA GLY A 411 -14.23 5.96 -11.21
C GLY A 411 -13.64 5.81 -12.61
N SER A 412 -13.52 6.93 -13.32
CA SER A 412 -12.98 6.97 -14.68
C SER A 412 -12.47 8.35 -15.09
N ASP A 413 -11.49 8.39 -15.98
CA ASP A 413 -10.94 9.60 -16.62
C ASP A 413 -10.67 10.78 -15.66
N GLY A 414 -10.13 10.49 -14.47
CA GLY A 414 -9.77 11.47 -13.46
C GLY A 414 -10.87 11.80 -12.44
N GLU A 415 -12.02 11.15 -12.52
CA GLU A 415 -13.09 11.23 -11.51
C GLU A 415 -13.03 10.01 -10.58
N TYR A 416 -13.07 10.26 -9.27
CA TYR A 416 -13.09 9.20 -8.28
C TYR A 416 -14.39 8.41 -8.33
N GLY A 417 -14.29 7.11 -8.14
CA GLY A 417 -15.42 6.26 -7.84
C GLY A 417 -15.91 6.43 -6.40
N LYS A 418 -16.86 5.59 -6.02
CA LYS A 418 -17.47 5.66 -4.69
C LYS A 418 -17.93 4.29 -4.23
N ILE A 419 -17.67 3.97 -2.97
CA ILE A 419 -18.24 2.82 -2.30
C ILE A 419 -19.36 3.29 -1.36
N GLU A 420 -20.52 2.68 -1.49
CA GLU A 420 -21.69 3.00 -0.66
C GLU A 420 -22.07 1.78 0.19
N LEU A 421 -22.20 2.03 1.51
CA LEU A 421 -22.56 0.99 2.50
C LEU A 421 -24.08 0.78 2.60
N PHE A 422 -24.88 1.77 2.15
CA PHE A 422 -26.34 1.78 2.27
C PHE A 422 -27.00 2.26 0.98
#